data_72a2d9c3c544eade65668d0b1551331e
#
_entry.id   72a2d9c3c544eade65668d0b1551331e
#
_cell.length_a   1.000
_cell.length_b   1.000
_cell.length_c   1.000
_cell.angle_alpha   90.00
_cell.angle_beta   90.00
_cell.angle_gamma   90.00
#
_symmetry.space_group_name_H-M   'P 1'
#
loop_
_entity.id
_entity.type
_entity.pdbx_description
1 polymer ?
#
loop_
_entity_poly.entity_id
_entity_poly.type
_entity_poly.pdbx_seq_one_letter_code
_entity_poly.pdbx_strand_id
1 'polypeptide(L)'
;MPIVVDHIKIDENNPVFFQAADFVMYDGPRDYDAIFLTGKAGTGKTTFLKYIKSQYKGNMVVLAFTGVAAINAGGQTIHSFFNLALSPYLPEDERLNRDNIYAHLQLNEKKLKVIRNMDLLVIDEVSMLRCDLLDAINTILQTYRRNDRPFGGVKLLLIGDVFQLPPVVTDRDGIMDIISRYYNSEHFFSSKAFISSRCLYFELNKAYRQSEIKFLEALDNIRCGSEYVREEDLRIINEHVNEPRQNEEYVYLASTNQAVNSYNQSQFERIEEPIKTFHGTIVGEFRMSMVNVDQDIDLKVGAQVMTMRNKYANDSDEFIYYNGSIGTITEIDENTKWAKVKLADSGRIVSVTQEVWENIEYTWDFERREVKSVVVGSFTQIPIRLAWAITIHKSQGLTFDSVKIDLSNVTFTNGLVYVALSRCRSLAGLHLTCPLSRGNIRVDPAALEFSKTTTSSEELQRIINNRKADELYSECRKLFKTGDIQTLLPKLNEAIKLRNDIISPSFERYIKVYYKRYSQKREFLENLQKTYKETLEDLNDSKIKINTMGIQVEELEQKKVSLGNDLEVSKSAISVLDKQLQMQQSWISQMEETIKEKDNRIGELKDELDRVNSLPWWKVLLGKR
;
A
#
# COMPACT_ATOMS: atom_id res chain seq x y z
N MET A 1 -2.20 6.15 24.00
CA MET A 1 -1.60 4.81 24.23
C MET A 1 -0.48 4.63 23.23
N PRO A 2 0.68 4.09 23.59
CA PRO A 2 1.74 3.88 22.62
C PRO A 2 1.24 2.98 21.48
N ILE A 3 1.60 3.35 20.24
CA ILE A 3 1.27 2.54 19.06
C ILE A 3 2.16 1.30 19.10
N VAL A 4 1.55 0.12 19.20
CA VAL A 4 2.26 -1.18 19.20
C VAL A 4 1.87 -1.95 17.95
N VAL A 5 2.86 -2.45 17.20
CA VAL A 5 2.65 -3.29 16.02
C VAL A 5 3.58 -4.50 16.11
N ASP A 6 3.03 -5.70 16.04
CA ASP A 6 3.78 -6.95 16.22
C ASP A 6 4.70 -6.91 17.47
N HIS A 7 4.14 -6.49 18.61
CA HIS A 7 4.86 -6.33 19.89
C HIS A 7 5.98 -5.27 19.90
N ILE A 8 6.13 -4.47 18.85
CA ILE A 8 7.11 -3.38 18.77
C ILE A 8 6.42 -2.07 19.11
N LYS A 9 6.90 -1.37 20.16
CA LYS A 9 6.48 -0.01 20.46
C LYS A 9 7.05 0.94 19.42
N ILE A 10 6.18 1.67 18.73
CA ILE A 10 6.59 2.71 17.79
C ILE A 10 6.89 3.97 18.58
N ASP A 11 8.04 4.57 18.28
CA ASP A 11 8.44 5.84 18.89
C ASP A 11 7.60 6.99 18.31
N GLU A 12 6.67 7.48 19.10
CA GLU A 12 5.78 8.59 18.74
C GLU A 12 6.54 9.89 18.46
N ASN A 13 7.80 10.01 18.91
CA ASN A 13 8.67 11.17 18.66
C ASN A 13 9.51 11.05 17.38
N ASN A 14 9.12 10.22 16.41
CA ASN A 14 9.78 10.13 15.11
C ASN A 14 8.90 10.78 14.01
N PRO A 15 9.03 12.10 13.78
CA PRO A 15 8.15 12.82 12.86
C PRO A 15 8.28 12.33 11.41
N VAL A 16 9.48 11.95 10.97
CA VAL A 16 9.72 11.45 9.61
C VAL A 16 9.00 10.14 9.37
N PHE A 17 8.98 9.26 10.39
CA PHE A 17 8.26 7.98 10.31
C PHE A 17 6.77 8.19 10.04
N PHE A 18 6.12 9.04 10.83
CA PHE A 18 4.68 9.29 10.68
C PHE A 18 4.36 10.12 9.45
N GLN A 19 5.23 11.06 9.09
CA GLN A 19 5.06 11.82 7.85
C GLN A 19 5.14 10.90 6.63
N ALA A 20 6.15 10.03 6.54
CA ALA A 20 6.24 9.04 5.46
C ALA A 20 5.02 8.12 5.43
N ALA A 21 4.55 7.66 6.61
CA ALA A 21 3.37 6.81 6.70
C ALA A 21 2.10 7.51 6.20
N ASP A 22 1.91 8.80 6.53
CA ASP A 22 0.80 9.59 6.02
C ASP A 22 0.80 9.67 4.49
N PHE A 23 1.99 9.90 3.89
CA PHE A 23 2.13 9.91 2.43
C PHE A 23 1.84 8.54 1.80
N VAL A 24 2.25 7.44 2.44
CA VAL A 24 1.95 6.08 1.97
C VAL A 24 0.46 5.77 2.08
N MET A 25 -0.19 6.13 3.18
CA MET A 25 -1.59 5.82 3.46
C MET A 25 -2.59 6.71 2.72
N TYR A 26 -2.16 7.86 2.22
CA TYR A 26 -3.04 8.78 1.49
C TYR A 26 -3.62 8.12 0.22
N ASP A 27 -4.94 8.04 0.09
CA ASP A 27 -5.68 7.41 -1.00
C ASP A 27 -6.28 8.39 -2.03
N GLY A 28 -6.16 9.70 -1.76
CA GLY A 28 -6.65 10.76 -2.66
C GLY A 28 -5.80 10.98 -3.91
N PRO A 29 -6.18 11.98 -4.73
CA PRO A 29 -5.38 12.41 -5.87
C PRO A 29 -3.97 12.81 -5.45
N ARG A 30 -2.97 12.27 -6.13
CA ARG A 30 -1.55 12.53 -5.81
C ARG A 30 -0.77 12.96 -7.05
N ASP A 31 0.23 13.78 -6.82
CA ASP A 31 1.18 14.27 -7.83
C ASP A 31 2.57 13.62 -7.70
N TYR A 32 2.66 12.47 -7.02
CA TYR A 32 3.85 11.61 -6.93
C TYR A 32 3.46 10.17 -7.25
N ASP A 33 4.42 9.42 -7.77
CA ASP A 33 4.24 8.03 -8.21
C ASP A 33 4.89 7.05 -7.24
N ALA A 34 6.01 7.46 -6.63
CA ALA A 34 6.81 6.62 -5.76
C ALA A 34 7.18 7.34 -4.45
N ILE A 35 7.46 6.54 -3.44
CA ILE A 35 8.05 6.96 -2.16
C ILE A 35 9.26 6.06 -1.92
N PHE A 36 10.41 6.66 -1.70
CA PHE A 36 11.63 5.96 -1.28
C PHE A 36 11.87 6.23 0.21
N LEU A 37 11.77 5.18 1.01
CA LEU A 37 12.09 5.20 2.44
C LEU A 37 13.45 4.57 2.66
N THR A 38 14.42 5.37 3.04
CA THR A 38 15.76 4.93 3.36
C THR A 38 16.09 5.16 4.84
N GLY A 39 17.27 4.75 5.21
CA GLY A 39 17.84 4.95 6.55
C GLY A 39 18.91 3.93 6.84
N LYS A 40 19.77 4.26 7.79
CA LYS A 40 20.88 3.43 8.25
C LYS A 40 20.42 2.07 8.78
N ALA A 41 21.35 1.15 9.00
CA ALA A 41 21.03 -0.09 9.68
C ALA A 41 20.44 0.22 11.07
N GLY A 42 19.34 -0.45 11.42
CA GLY A 42 18.72 -0.28 12.75
C GLY A 42 17.81 0.94 12.93
N THR A 43 17.49 1.71 11.89
CA THR A 43 16.61 2.90 12.00
C THR A 43 15.11 2.59 11.94
N GLY A 44 14.71 1.32 11.86
CA GLY A 44 13.29 0.93 11.95
C GLY A 44 12.57 0.76 10.61
N LYS A 45 13.27 0.59 9.48
CA LYS A 45 12.65 0.32 8.16
C LYS A 45 11.68 -0.86 8.18
N THR A 46 12.08 -1.98 8.76
CA THR A 46 11.21 -3.17 8.91
C THR A 46 10.00 -2.89 9.81
N THR A 47 10.19 -2.10 10.88
CA THR A 47 9.10 -1.65 11.76
C THR A 47 8.11 -0.78 11.00
N PHE A 48 8.62 0.11 10.13
CA PHE A 48 7.78 0.93 9.25
C PHE A 48 6.92 0.06 8.33
N LEU A 49 7.51 -0.93 7.66
CA LEU A 49 6.77 -1.86 6.81
C LEU A 49 5.65 -2.58 7.59
N LYS A 50 5.95 -3.08 8.78
CA LYS A 50 4.96 -3.73 9.64
C LYS A 50 3.84 -2.77 10.03
N TYR A 51 4.18 -1.52 10.36
CA TYR A 51 3.18 -0.48 10.65
C TYR A 51 2.28 -0.22 9.45
N ILE A 52 2.84 -0.02 8.25
CA ILE A 52 2.04 0.15 7.03
C ILE A 52 1.13 -1.06 6.80
N LYS A 53 1.64 -2.28 6.93
CA LYS A 53 0.83 -3.51 6.78
C LYS A 53 -0.36 -3.55 7.75
N SER A 54 -0.20 -3.07 8.96
CA SER A 54 -1.27 -3.06 9.98
C SER A 54 -2.31 -1.96 9.77
N GLN A 55 -1.95 -0.85 9.13
CA GLN A 55 -2.79 0.34 9.02
C GLN A 55 -3.39 0.57 7.62
N TYR A 56 -2.74 0.05 6.58
CA TYR A 56 -3.17 0.28 5.19
C TYR A 56 -4.46 -0.48 4.87
N LYS A 57 -5.46 0.23 4.36
CA LYS A 57 -6.81 -0.31 4.09
C LYS A 57 -7.05 -0.69 2.63
N GLY A 58 -6.18 -0.27 1.73
CA GLY A 58 -6.27 -0.57 0.29
C GLY A 58 -5.63 -1.91 -0.08
N ASN A 59 -5.68 -2.24 -1.36
CA ASN A 59 -5.07 -3.44 -1.91
C ASN A 59 -3.54 -3.27 -1.99
N MET A 60 -2.82 -3.92 -1.10
CA MET A 60 -1.37 -3.85 -0.99
C MET A 60 -0.72 -5.17 -1.39
N VAL A 61 0.38 -5.07 -2.13
CA VAL A 61 1.28 -6.19 -2.45
C VAL A 61 2.67 -5.86 -1.93
N VAL A 62 3.27 -6.77 -1.17
CA VAL A 62 4.62 -6.65 -0.63
C VAL A 62 5.54 -7.63 -1.33
N LEU A 63 6.59 -7.11 -1.94
CA LEU A 63 7.58 -7.90 -2.66
C LEU A 63 8.98 -7.65 -2.12
N ALA A 64 9.87 -8.62 -2.33
CA ALA A 64 11.30 -8.46 -2.09
C ALA A 64 12.11 -9.20 -3.16
N PHE A 65 13.40 -8.86 -3.28
CA PHE A 65 14.26 -9.47 -4.28
C PHE A 65 14.61 -10.93 -3.93
N THR A 66 14.93 -11.22 -2.66
CA THR A 66 15.30 -12.56 -2.20
C THR A 66 14.13 -13.26 -1.49
N GLY A 67 14.14 -14.61 -1.49
CA GLY A 67 13.15 -15.40 -0.78
C GLY A 67 13.14 -15.12 0.72
N VAL A 68 14.33 -14.99 1.32
CA VAL A 68 14.48 -14.68 2.75
C VAL A 68 13.89 -13.32 3.10
N ALA A 69 14.21 -12.29 2.31
CA ALA A 69 13.64 -10.96 2.50
C ALA A 69 12.11 -10.97 2.31
N ALA A 70 11.62 -11.71 1.31
CA ALA A 70 10.18 -11.85 1.06
C ALA A 70 9.44 -12.47 2.25
N ILE A 71 9.95 -13.56 2.81
CA ILE A 71 9.37 -14.18 4.01
C ILE A 71 9.41 -13.23 5.21
N ASN A 72 10.54 -12.56 5.45
CA ASN A 72 10.68 -11.61 6.56
C ASN A 72 9.74 -10.41 6.43
N ALA A 73 9.51 -9.94 5.20
CA ALA A 73 8.53 -8.90 4.90
C ALA A 73 7.08 -9.42 4.95
N GLY A 74 6.87 -10.73 5.03
CA GLY A 74 5.56 -11.37 4.89
C GLY A 74 4.95 -11.08 3.53
N GLY A 75 5.75 -11.28 2.48
CA GLY A 75 5.41 -11.00 1.10
C GLY A 75 5.89 -12.10 0.16
N GLN A 76 6.06 -11.79 -1.12
CA GLN A 76 6.45 -12.69 -2.19
C GLN A 76 7.71 -12.17 -2.91
N THR A 77 8.45 -13.05 -3.59
CA THR A 77 9.57 -12.57 -4.42
C THR A 77 9.05 -11.90 -5.70
N ILE A 78 9.78 -10.87 -6.15
CA ILE A 78 9.48 -10.15 -7.40
C ILE A 78 9.35 -11.12 -8.58
N HIS A 79 10.31 -12.01 -8.74
CA HIS A 79 10.33 -12.99 -9.84
C HIS A 79 9.12 -13.92 -9.81
N SER A 80 8.74 -14.42 -8.63
CA SER A 80 7.57 -15.29 -8.48
C SER A 80 6.26 -14.54 -8.73
N PHE A 81 6.14 -13.31 -8.22
CA PHE A 81 4.90 -12.55 -8.38
C PHE A 81 4.64 -12.19 -9.83
N PHE A 82 5.63 -11.68 -10.55
CA PHE A 82 5.48 -11.25 -11.95
C PHE A 82 5.82 -12.35 -12.97
N ASN A 83 6.16 -13.55 -12.54
CA ASN A 83 6.65 -14.65 -13.41
C ASN A 83 7.87 -14.24 -14.26
N LEU A 84 8.78 -13.45 -13.68
CA LEU A 84 9.96 -12.96 -14.36
C LEU A 84 11.07 -14.02 -14.40
N ALA A 85 11.76 -14.11 -15.53
CA ALA A 85 12.99 -14.91 -15.66
C ALA A 85 14.14 -14.23 -14.90
N LEU A 86 15.18 -15.00 -14.57
CA LEU A 86 16.41 -14.47 -13.96
C LEU A 86 17.29 -13.70 -14.95
N SER A 87 17.09 -13.93 -16.26
CA SER A 87 17.82 -13.22 -17.33
C SER A 87 17.46 -11.72 -17.33
N PRO A 88 18.36 -10.87 -17.82
CA PRO A 88 18.11 -9.43 -17.91
C PRO A 88 16.97 -9.11 -18.89
N TYR A 89 16.31 -7.99 -18.64
CA TYR A 89 15.27 -7.42 -19.49
C TYR A 89 15.79 -6.14 -20.15
N LEU A 90 15.83 -6.14 -21.48
CA LEU A 90 16.27 -4.97 -22.24
C LEU A 90 15.12 -3.95 -22.37
N PRO A 91 15.44 -2.66 -22.61
CA PRO A 91 14.39 -1.64 -22.80
C PRO A 91 13.40 -1.94 -23.93
N GLU A 92 13.83 -2.69 -24.96
CA GLU A 92 13.01 -3.07 -26.12
C GLU A 92 12.83 -4.60 -26.19
N ASP A 93 12.79 -5.24 -25.02
CA ASP A 93 12.68 -6.70 -24.93
C ASP A 93 11.36 -7.19 -25.53
N GLU A 94 11.47 -8.05 -26.54
CA GLU A 94 10.29 -8.63 -27.21
C GLU A 94 9.38 -9.40 -26.24
N ARG A 95 9.92 -9.94 -25.15
CA ARG A 95 9.16 -10.65 -24.11
C ARG A 95 8.19 -9.73 -23.39
N LEU A 96 8.50 -8.41 -23.31
CA LEU A 96 7.69 -7.38 -22.66
C LEU A 96 6.95 -6.48 -23.66
N ASN A 97 7.06 -6.74 -24.97
CA ASN A 97 6.25 -6.05 -25.97
C ASN A 97 4.76 -6.29 -25.68
N ARG A 98 3.93 -5.25 -25.85
CA ARG A 98 2.49 -5.30 -25.57
C ARG A 98 1.75 -6.46 -26.24
N ASP A 99 2.23 -6.91 -27.40
CA ASP A 99 1.63 -8.02 -28.14
C ASP A 99 2.06 -9.39 -27.60
N ASN A 100 3.28 -9.51 -27.07
CA ASN A 100 3.89 -10.77 -26.64
C ASN A 100 3.81 -11.02 -25.12
N ILE A 101 3.65 -9.97 -24.32
CA ILE A 101 3.73 -10.01 -22.85
C ILE A 101 2.75 -11.03 -22.24
N TYR A 102 1.57 -11.17 -22.82
CA TYR A 102 0.54 -12.11 -22.37
C TYR A 102 0.97 -13.56 -22.55
N ALA A 103 1.59 -13.86 -23.70
CA ALA A 103 2.08 -15.20 -24.01
C ALA A 103 3.34 -15.55 -23.18
N HIS A 104 4.20 -14.56 -22.93
CA HIS A 104 5.45 -14.77 -22.21
C HIS A 104 5.24 -14.95 -20.70
N LEU A 105 4.50 -14.06 -20.05
CA LEU A 105 4.32 -14.09 -18.59
C LEU A 105 3.31 -15.14 -18.12
N GLN A 106 2.36 -15.53 -18.95
CA GLN A 106 1.33 -16.55 -18.67
C GLN A 106 0.68 -16.39 -17.27
N LEU A 107 0.36 -15.15 -16.90
CA LEU A 107 -0.25 -14.86 -15.61
C LEU A 107 -1.69 -15.40 -15.56
N ASN A 108 -2.03 -16.10 -14.51
CA ASN A 108 -3.39 -16.59 -14.30
C ASN A 108 -4.38 -15.45 -14.00
N GLU A 109 -5.68 -15.71 -14.15
CA GLU A 109 -6.72 -14.68 -13.99
C GLU A 109 -6.71 -14.03 -12.60
N LYS A 110 -6.42 -14.80 -11.55
CA LYS A 110 -6.34 -14.27 -10.18
C LYS A 110 -5.20 -13.27 -10.02
N LYS A 111 -3.99 -13.61 -10.51
CA LYS A 111 -2.83 -12.70 -10.52
C LYS A 111 -3.10 -11.44 -11.35
N LEU A 112 -3.73 -11.60 -12.53
CA LEU A 112 -4.13 -10.45 -13.36
C LEU A 112 -5.07 -9.51 -12.62
N LYS A 113 -6.02 -10.03 -11.86
CA LYS A 113 -6.91 -9.20 -11.04
C LYS A 113 -6.18 -8.51 -9.90
N VAL A 114 -5.22 -9.18 -9.24
CA VAL A 114 -4.35 -8.53 -8.26
C VAL A 114 -3.62 -7.34 -8.89
N ILE A 115 -2.94 -7.54 -10.03
CA ILE A 115 -2.19 -6.48 -10.74
C ILE A 115 -3.11 -5.31 -11.12
N ARG A 116 -4.32 -5.58 -11.58
CA ARG A 116 -5.27 -4.55 -12.00
C ARG A 116 -5.84 -3.72 -10.86
N ASN A 117 -5.97 -4.30 -9.69
CA ASN A 117 -6.64 -3.69 -8.55
C ASN A 117 -5.72 -3.30 -7.39
N MET A 118 -4.40 -3.59 -7.45
CA MET A 118 -3.49 -3.14 -6.41
C MET A 118 -3.39 -1.62 -6.39
N ASP A 119 -3.38 -1.06 -5.18
CA ASP A 119 -3.27 0.38 -4.92
C ASP A 119 -1.85 0.76 -4.49
N LEU A 120 -1.19 -0.14 -3.78
CA LEU A 120 0.15 0.03 -3.25
C LEU A 120 1.01 -1.21 -3.55
N LEU A 121 2.15 -0.98 -4.21
CA LEU A 121 3.22 -1.96 -4.39
C LEU A 121 4.39 -1.58 -3.48
N VAL A 122 4.74 -2.45 -2.55
CA VAL A 122 5.90 -2.29 -1.68
C VAL A 122 7.02 -3.20 -2.18
N ILE A 123 8.23 -2.64 -2.31
CA ILE A 123 9.44 -3.42 -2.59
C ILE A 123 10.43 -3.19 -1.44
N ASP A 124 10.62 -4.24 -0.64
CA ASP A 124 11.57 -4.23 0.48
C ASP A 124 12.97 -4.69 0.01
N GLU A 125 14.00 -4.27 0.73
CA GLU A 125 15.42 -4.49 0.40
C GLU A 125 15.75 -4.07 -1.05
N VAL A 126 15.30 -2.87 -1.43
CA VAL A 126 15.37 -2.38 -2.81
C VAL A 126 16.79 -2.16 -3.32
N SER A 127 17.80 -2.09 -2.44
CA SER A 127 19.21 -1.99 -2.85
C SER A 127 19.67 -3.10 -3.80
N MET A 128 19.05 -4.29 -3.68
CA MET A 128 19.35 -5.44 -4.53
C MET A 128 18.56 -5.49 -5.84
N LEU A 129 17.62 -4.56 -6.05
CA LEU A 129 16.78 -4.52 -7.25
C LEU A 129 17.53 -3.88 -8.41
N ARG A 130 17.68 -4.61 -9.53
CA ARG A 130 18.28 -4.07 -10.75
C ARG A 130 17.33 -3.09 -11.48
N CYS A 131 17.94 -2.14 -12.17
CA CYS A 131 17.23 -1.13 -12.97
C CYS A 131 16.34 -1.74 -14.06
N ASP A 132 16.82 -2.75 -14.76
CA ASP A 132 16.10 -3.45 -15.84
C ASP A 132 14.85 -4.18 -15.31
N LEU A 133 14.93 -4.76 -14.11
CA LEU A 133 13.78 -5.41 -13.47
C LEU A 133 12.70 -4.38 -13.06
N LEU A 134 13.10 -3.21 -12.60
CA LEU A 134 12.14 -2.16 -12.27
C LEU A 134 11.45 -1.62 -13.52
N ASP A 135 12.16 -1.50 -14.64
CA ASP A 135 11.56 -1.15 -15.94
C ASP A 135 10.62 -2.24 -16.44
N ALA A 136 10.98 -3.51 -16.27
CA ALA A 136 10.10 -4.63 -16.58
C ALA A 136 8.79 -4.59 -15.76
N ILE A 137 8.89 -4.35 -14.45
CA ILE A 137 7.73 -4.17 -13.56
C ILE A 137 6.84 -3.03 -14.05
N ASN A 138 7.44 -1.88 -14.40
CA ASN A 138 6.70 -0.74 -14.93
C ASN A 138 5.93 -1.11 -16.20
N THR A 139 6.58 -1.76 -17.16
CA THR A 139 5.97 -2.18 -18.43
C THR A 139 4.80 -3.15 -18.19
N ILE A 140 4.98 -4.11 -17.29
CA ILE A 140 3.93 -5.05 -16.90
C ILE A 140 2.73 -4.30 -16.30
N LEU A 141 2.97 -3.44 -15.34
CA LEU A 141 1.91 -2.68 -14.68
C LEU A 141 1.15 -1.78 -15.65
N GLN A 142 1.86 -1.04 -16.51
CA GLN A 142 1.24 -0.20 -17.54
C GLN A 142 0.38 -1.01 -18.50
N THR A 143 0.88 -2.15 -18.99
CA THR A 143 0.19 -2.98 -19.97
C THR A 143 -1.07 -3.62 -19.39
N TYR A 144 -0.96 -4.30 -18.25
CA TYR A 144 -2.09 -5.03 -17.68
C TYR A 144 -3.15 -4.13 -17.04
N ARG A 145 -2.76 -2.93 -16.58
CA ARG A 145 -3.67 -1.90 -16.05
C ARG A 145 -4.21 -0.96 -17.13
N ARG A 146 -3.65 -1.02 -18.35
CA ARG A 146 -3.98 -0.12 -19.47
C ARG A 146 -3.86 1.35 -19.07
N ASN A 147 -2.76 1.67 -18.40
CA ASN A 147 -2.50 3.00 -17.87
C ASN A 147 -1.03 3.34 -18.07
N ASP A 148 -0.74 4.33 -18.91
CA ASP A 148 0.62 4.73 -19.31
C ASP A 148 1.34 5.62 -18.26
N ARG A 149 0.68 5.93 -17.12
CA ARG A 149 1.36 6.60 -16.00
C ARG A 149 2.47 5.69 -15.43
N PRO A 150 3.50 6.26 -14.79
CA PRO A 150 4.52 5.47 -14.12
C PRO A 150 3.88 4.38 -13.24
N PHE A 151 4.42 3.18 -13.33
CA PHE A 151 3.96 1.97 -12.64
C PHE A 151 2.46 1.67 -12.83
N GLY A 152 1.90 2.02 -14.00
CA GLY A 152 0.47 1.81 -14.28
C GLY A 152 -0.46 2.58 -13.33
N GLY A 153 0.02 3.66 -12.72
CA GLY A 153 -0.70 4.46 -11.73
C GLY A 153 -0.77 3.82 -10.33
N VAL A 154 -0.07 2.72 -10.06
CA VAL A 154 0.10 2.13 -8.72
C VAL A 154 1.04 3.03 -7.90
N LYS A 155 0.75 3.21 -6.62
CA LYS A 155 1.69 3.86 -5.69
C LYS A 155 2.83 2.88 -5.38
N LEU A 156 4.07 3.31 -5.58
CA LEU A 156 5.24 2.50 -5.29
C LEU A 156 5.87 2.94 -3.98
N LEU A 157 6.11 2.00 -3.06
CA LEU A 157 6.89 2.22 -1.84
C LEU A 157 8.16 1.37 -1.93
N LEU A 158 9.30 2.03 -2.05
CA LEU A 158 10.63 1.41 -2.09
C LEU A 158 11.28 1.56 -0.71
N ILE A 159 11.66 0.45 -0.10
CA ILE A 159 12.29 0.44 1.23
C ILE A 159 13.69 -0.17 1.11
N GLY A 160 14.72 0.53 1.61
CA GLY A 160 16.07 -0.02 1.62
C GLY A 160 17.14 1.03 1.94
N ASP A 161 18.39 0.60 1.90
CA ASP A 161 19.56 1.46 2.07
C ASP A 161 20.52 1.21 0.90
N VAL A 162 20.68 2.21 0.03
CA VAL A 162 21.47 2.11 -1.20
C VAL A 162 22.98 1.88 -0.95
N PHE A 163 23.44 2.09 0.27
CA PHE A 163 24.82 1.82 0.68
C PHE A 163 25.02 0.38 1.19
N GLN A 164 23.96 -0.41 1.28
CA GLN A 164 24.06 -1.84 1.53
C GLN A 164 24.45 -2.58 0.26
N LEU A 165 24.27 -3.89 0.24
CA LEU A 165 24.71 -4.69 -0.89
C LEU A 165 24.00 -4.29 -2.19
N PRO A 166 24.77 -4.05 -3.27
CA PRO A 166 24.22 -3.72 -4.58
C PRO A 166 23.53 -4.92 -5.22
N PRO A 167 22.83 -4.73 -6.35
CA PRO A 167 22.32 -5.81 -7.17
C PRO A 167 23.43 -6.79 -7.56
N VAL A 168 23.12 -8.10 -7.56
CA VAL A 168 24.09 -9.12 -8.01
C VAL A 168 24.09 -9.13 -9.54
N VAL A 169 25.18 -8.67 -10.12
CA VAL A 169 25.43 -8.69 -11.55
C VAL A 169 26.66 -9.55 -11.80
N THR A 170 26.47 -10.66 -12.50
CA THR A 170 27.57 -11.58 -12.82
C THR A 170 28.00 -11.40 -14.26
N ASP A 171 29.31 -11.38 -14.52
CA ASP A 171 29.86 -11.28 -15.88
C ASP A 171 29.53 -12.51 -16.75
N ARG A 172 29.10 -13.62 -16.13
CA ARG A 172 28.85 -14.89 -16.83
C ARG A 172 27.77 -14.80 -17.90
N ASP A 173 26.83 -13.88 -17.77
CA ASP A 173 25.65 -13.76 -18.64
C ASP A 173 25.68 -12.49 -19.50
N GLY A 174 26.80 -11.75 -19.54
CA GLY A 174 26.89 -10.46 -20.24
C GLY A 174 26.00 -9.36 -19.70
N ILE A 175 25.51 -9.52 -18.46
CA ILE A 175 24.55 -8.59 -17.84
C ILE A 175 25.18 -7.21 -17.63
N MET A 176 26.47 -7.17 -17.24
CA MET A 176 27.19 -5.90 -17.06
C MET A 176 27.27 -5.11 -18.36
N ASP A 177 27.60 -5.77 -19.47
CA ASP A 177 27.66 -5.12 -20.79
C ASP A 177 26.30 -4.56 -21.22
N ILE A 178 25.24 -5.30 -20.92
CA ILE A 178 23.87 -4.89 -21.23
C ILE A 178 23.48 -3.68 -20.40
N ILE A 179 23.68 -3.72 -19.07
CA ILE A 179 23.35 -2.63 -18.18
C ILE A 179 24.11 -1.35 -18.58
N SER A 180 25.43 -1.46 -18.82
CA SER A 180 26.28 -0.32 -19.18
C SER A 180 25.89 0.35 -20.51
N ARG A 181 25.24 -0.36 -21.43
CA ARG A 181 24.75 0.21 -22.71
C ARG A 181 23.47 1.02 -22.58
N TYR A 182 22.61 0.67 -21.63
CA TYR A 182 21.26 1.23 -21.54
C TYR A 182 21.00 2.05 -20.29
N TYR A 183 21.81 1.86 -19.23
CA TYR A 183 21.65 2.44 -17.91
C TYR A 183 22.96 3.01 -17.37
N ASN A 184 22.86 4.01 -16.50
CA ASN A 184 24.03 4.64 -15.87
C ASN A 184 24.64 3.76 -14.75
N SER A 185 23.83 2.89 -14.15
CA SER A 185 24.26 1.91 -13.15
C SER A 185 23.25 0.76 -13.08
N GLU A 186 23.62 -0.31 -12.39
CA GLU A 186 22.76 -1.48 -12.15
C GLU A 186 21.62 -1.22 -11.15
N HIS A 187 21.69 -0.18 -10.36
CA HIS A 187 20.74 0.11 -9.29
C HIS A 187 19.37 0.51 -9.82
N PHE A 188 18.33 0.22 -9.01
CA PHE A 188 16.94 0.55 -9.33
C PHE A 188 16.71 2.02 -9.70
N PHE A 189 17.47 2.94 -9.12
CA PHE A 189 17.33 4.37 -9.39
C PHE A 189 17.85 4.79 -10.77
N SER A 190 18.57 3.93 -11.48
CA SER A 190 18.94 4.11 -12.89
C SER A 190 17.87 3.61 -13.88
N SER A 191 16.78 3.00 -13.38
CA SER A 191 15.62 2.61 -14.19
C SER A 191 15.00 3.83 -14.88
N LYS A 192 14.65 3.69 -16.15
CA LYS A 192 13.99 4.76 -16.93
C LYS A 192 12.63 5.11 -16.34
N ALA A 193 11.92 4.11 -15.84
CA ALA A 193 10.63 4.28 -15.18
C ALA A 193 10.77 5.09 -13.88
N PHE A 194 11.80 4.80 -13.07
CA PHE A 194 12.07 5.53 -11.84
C PHE A 194 12.45 6.98 -12.12
N ILE A 195 13.37 7.22 -13.07
CA ILE A 195 13.81 8.57 -13.47
C ILE A 195 12.64 9.42 -14.00
N SER A 196 11.70 8.80 -14.73
CA SER A 196 10.52 9.49 -15.26
C SER A 196 9.40 9.67 -14.23
N SER A 197 9.46 8.97 -13.11
CA SER A 197 8.49 9.06 -12.01
C SER A 197 8.83 10.22 -11.07
N ARG A 198 7.80 10.73 -10.39
CA ARG A 198 7.99 11.64 -9.28
C ARG A 198 8.09 10.84 -7.98
N CYS A 199 9.29 10.80 -7.39
CA CYS A 199 9.57 10.10 -6.15
C CYS A 199 9.73 11.08 -4.99
N LEU A 200 9.14 10.76 -3.84
CA LEU A 200 9.37 11.44 -2.56
C LEU A 200 10.38 10.64 -1.74
N TYR A 201 11.32 11.34 -1.12
CA TYR A 201 12.43 10.75 -0.38
C TYR A 201 12.28 11.02 1.11
N PHE A 202 12.31 9.95 1.91
CA PHE A 202 12.28 10.01 3.37
C PHE A 202 13.44 9.21 3.95
N GLU A 203 14.20 9.80 4.85
CA GLU A 203 15.30 9.13 5.53
C GLU A 203 15.02 9.01 7.03
N LEU A 204 14.98 7.77 7.54
CA LEU A 204 14.87 7.48 8.97
C LEU A 204 16.23 7.64 9.63
N ASN A 205 16.39 8.68 10.44
CA ASN A 205 17.70 9.05 11.02
C ASN A 205 17.92 8.51 12.44
N LYS A 206 16.85 8.08 13.14
CA LYS A 206 16.95 7.61 14.52
C LYS A 206 17.36 6.14 14.57
N ALA A 207 18.57 5.88 15.02
CA ALA A 207 19.05 4.49 15.23
C ALA A 207 18.53 3.94 16.56
N TYR A 208 18.05 2.70 16.54
CA TYR A 208 17.52 1.99 17.72
C TYR A 208 18.38 0.79 18.13
N ARG A 209 19.36 0.39 17.31
CA ARG A 209 20.18 -0.81 17.54
C ARG A 209 21.50 -0.53 18.25
N GLN A 210 22.16 0.56 17.88
CA GLN A 210 23.46 0.94 18.43
C GLN A 210 23.27 2.09 19.42
N SER A 211 23.93 2.01 20.57
CA SER A 211 23.86 3.00 21.64
C SER A 211 25.08 3.91 21.73
N GLU A 212 26.19 3.54 21.08
CA GLU A 212 27.46 4.26 21.16
C GLU A 212 27.58 5.29 20.04
N ILE A 213 27.55 6.56 20.40
CA ILE A 213 27.57 7.69 19.42
C ILE A 213 28.78 7.62 18.50
N LYS A 214 29.97 7.34 19.06
CA LYS A 214 31.22 7.28 18.27
C LYS A 214 31.20 6.14 17.25
N PHE A 215 30.60 5.00 17.61
CA PHE A 215 30.46 3.88 16.68
C PHE A 215 29.49 4.22 15.55
N LEU A 216 28.38 4.85 15.88
CA LEU A 216 27.42 5.32 14.89
C LEU A 216 28.05 6.32 13.91
N GLU A 217 28.83 7.29 14.39
CA GLU A 217 29.54 8.24 13.53
C GLU A 217 30.55 7.54 12.61
N ALA A 218 31.34 6.59 13.15
CA ALA A 218 32.29 5.83 12.35
C ALA A 218 31.58 4.99 11.26
N LEU A 219 30.48 4.33 11.62
CA LEU A 219 29.66 3.59 10.65
C LEU A 219 29.09 4.51 9.56
N ASP A 220 28.66 5.71 9.91
CA ASP A 220 28.16 6.70 8.96
C ASP A 220 29.23 7.15 7.97
N ASN A 221 30.42 7.44 8.45
CA ASN A 221 31.52 7.84 7.60
C ASN A 221 31.95 6.68 6.67
N ILE A 222 32.01 5.45 7.19
CA ILE A 222 32.30 4.24 6.39
C ILE A 222 31.19 4.00 5.34
N ARG A 223 29.94 4.22 5.71
CA ARG A 223 28.79 4.12 4.79
C ARG A 223 28.93 5.07 3.60
N CYS A 224 29.37 6.30 3.85
CA CYS A 224 29.55 7.32 2.81
C CYS A 224 30.80 7.12 1.94
N GLY A 225 31.74 6.28 2.35
CA GLY A 225 32.95 5.95 1.58
C GLY A 225 34.26 6.44 2.19
N SER A 226 35.36 5.95 1.61
CA SER A 226 36.73 6.17 2.15
C SER A 226 37.10 7.64 2.32
N GLU A 227 36.53 8.54 1.51
CA GLU A 227 36.79 9.98 1.56
C GLU A 227 36.22 10.65 2.83
N TYR A 228 35.14 10.10 3.37
CA TYR A 228 34.46 10.60 4.56
C TYR A 228 35.03 10.02 5.86
N VAL A 229 35.80 8.92 5.78
CA VAL A 229 36.36 8.23 6.94
C VAL A 229 37.52 9.04 7.53
N ARG A 230 37.39 9.40 8.80
CA ARG A 230 38.42 10.09 9.58
C ARG A 230 39.46 9.10 10.12
N GLU A 231 40.65 9.53 10.45
CA GLU A 231 41.65 8.70 11.13
C GLU A 231 41.17 8.21 12.49
N GLU A 232 40.37 9.01 13.19
CA GLU A 232 39.73 8.63 14.44
C GLU A 232 38.76 7.45 14.28
N ASP A 233 37.98 7.42 13.17
CA ASP A 233 37.06 6.33 12.88
C ASP A 233 37.81 5.00 12.66
N LEU A 234 38.91 5.05 11.89
CA LEU A 234 39.77 3.87 11.72
C LEU A 234 40.45 3.45 13.02
N ARG A 235 40.90 4.40 13.84
CA ARG A 235 41.53 4.11 15.13
C ARG A 235 40.54 3.37 16.05
N ILE A 236 39.34 3.90 16.22
CA ILE A 236 38.30 3.32 17.06
C ILE A 236 37.95 1.88 16.61
N ILE A 237 37.79 1.66 15.31
CA ILE A 237 37.48 0.35 14.75
C ILE A 237 38.68 -0.61 14.92
N ASN A 238 39.89 -0.15 14.65
CA ASN A 238 41.11 -0.97 14.67
C ASN A 238 41.62 -1.30 16.09
N GLU A 239 41.16 -0.59 17.13
CA GLU A 239 41.35 -0.98 18.51
C GLU A 239 40.75 -2.38 18.81
N HIS A 240 39.86 -2.85 17.93
CA HIS A 240 39.18 -4.14 18.00
C HIS A 240 39.81 -5.22 17.10
N VAL A 241 41.04 -5.03 16.62
CA VAL A 241 41.83 -6.08 15.98
C VAL A 241 42.42 -6.99 17.09
N ASN A 242 41.61 -7.89 17.53
CA ASN A 242 41.95 -8.78 18.66
C ASN A 242 41.20 -10.12 18.55
N GLU A 243 41.61 -11.08 19.33
CA GLU A 243 40.83 -12.29 19.55
C GLU A 243 39.71 -12.02 20.58
N PRO A 244 38.52 -12.62 20.37
CA PRO A 244 37.47 -12.62 21.38
C PRO A 244 37.99 -13.19 22.72
N ARG A 245 37.37 -12.77 23.82
CA ARG A 245 37.74 -13.27 25.16
C ARG A 245 37.56 -14.78 25.22
N GLN A 246 38.35 -15.42 26.07
CA GLN A 246 38.20 -16.84 26.31
C GLN A 246 36.76 -17.15 26.79
N ASN A 247 36.07 -18.06 26.10
CA ASN A 247 34.67 -18.42 26.33
C ASN A 247 33.64 -17.36 25.88
N GLU A 248 34.03 -16.35 25.10
CA GLU A 248 33.09 -15.44 24.47
C GLU A 248 32.44 -16.11 23.25
N GLU A 249 31.11 -16.20 23.24
CA GLU A 249 30.35 -16.69 22.09
C GLU A 249 30.23 -15.56 21.05
N TYR A 250 30.77 -15.77 19.88
CA TYR A 250 30.75 -14.82 18.77
C TYR A 250 30.35 -15.49 17.46
N VAL A 251 29.95 -14.67 16.46
CA VAL A 251 29.77 -15.13 15.08
C VAL A 251 30.94 -14.68 14.23
N TYR A 252 31.55 -15.62 13.52
CA TYR A 252 32.58 -15.33 12.51
C TYR A 252 31.90 -14.93 11.19
N LEU A 253 32.12 -13.68 10.77
CA LEU A 253 31.59 -13.16 9.49
C LEU A 253 32.65 -13.24 8.42
N ALA A 254 32.38 -14.02 7.38
CA ALA A 254 33.28 -14.16 6.23
C ALA A 254 32.62 -13.75 4.91
N SER A 255 33.42 -13.43 3.90
CA SER A 255 32.95 -13.03 2.58
C SER A 255 32.47 -14.18 1.71
N THR A 256 32.95 -15.43 1.96
CA THR A 256 32.70 -16.59 1.10
C THR A 256 31.99 -17.74 1.83
N ASN A 257 31.13 -18.48 1.11
CA ASN A 257 30.49 -19.69 1.65
C ASN A 257 31.54 -20.78 1.99
N GLN A 258 32.64 -20.88 1.25
CA GLN A 258 33.68 -21.87 1.50
C GLN A 258 34.33 -21.65 2.87
N ALA A 259 34.72 -20.41 3.19
CA ALA A 259 35.30 -20.08 4.51
C ALA A 259 34.33 -20.40 5.65
N VAL A 260 33.06 -20.03 5.48
CA VAL A 260 32.01 -20.30 6.45
C VAL A 260 31.82 -21.79 6.67
N ASN A 261 31.68 -22.57 5.61
CA ASN A 261 31.46 -24.02 5.72
C ASN A 261 32.65 -24.72 6.37
N SER A 262 33.87 -24.40 5.98
CA SER A 262 35.09 -24.97 6.57
C SER A 262 35.20 -24.62 8.06
N TYR A 263 34.87 -23.38 8.43
CA TYR A 263 34.92 -22.95 9.82
C TYR A 263 33.87 -23.70 10.68
N ASN A 264 32.63 -23.71 10.25
CA ASN A 264 31.54 -24.40 10.95
C ASN A 264 31.82 -25.90 11.09
N GLN A 265 32.26 -26.54 10.02
CA GLN A 265 32.60 -27.97 10.02
C GLN A 265 33.71 -28.26 11.02
N SER A 266 34.79 -27.47 11.04
CA SER A 266 35.90 -27.66 11.94
C SER A 266 35.52 -27.54 13.43
N GLN A 267 34.59 -26.63 13.75
CA GLN A 267 34.09 -26.48 15.12
C GLN A 267 33.13 -27.61 15.51
N PHE A 268 32.26 -28.03 14.56
CA PHE A 268 31.31 -29.13 14.79
C PHE A 268 32.01 -30.47 15.03
N GLU A 269 33.09 -30.76 14.31
CA GLU A 269 33.88 -31.98 14.47
C GLU A 269 34.62 -32.07 15.83
N ARG A 270 34.95 -30.95 16.45
CA ARG A 270 35.58 -30.88 17.78
C ARG A 270 34.68 -31.31 18.94
N ILE A 271 33.36 -31.34 18.68
CA ILE A 271 32.41 -31.79 19.70
C ILE A 271 32.26 -33.30 19.62
N GLU A 272 32.55 -33.99 20.73
CA GLU A 272 32.50 -35.47 20.81
C GLU A 272 31.07 -36.03 20.99
N GLU A 273 30.09 -35.17 21.31
CA GLU A 273 28.67 -35.54 21.50
C GLU A 273 28.05 -36.17 20.23
N PRO A 274 27.07 -37.08 20.41
CA PRO A 274 26.41 -37.74 19.27
C PRO A 274 25.62 -36.75 18.43
N ILE A 275 25.60 -37.01 17.10
CA ILE A 275 24.80 -36.22 16.15
C ILE A 275 23.33 -36.54 16.36
N LYS A 276 22.51 -35.50 16.39
CA LYS A 276 21.05 -35.53 16.37
C LYS A 276 20.56 -34.80 15.15
N THR A 277 19.81 -35.48 14.27
CA THR A 277 19.35 -34.93 13.01
C THR A 277 17.88 -34.53 13.08
N PHE A 278 17.58 -33.27 12.73
CA PHE A 278 16.23 -32.75 12.62
C PHE A 278 15.82 -32.69 11.15
N HIS A 279 14.80 -33.46 10.77
CA HIS A 279 14.25 -33.44 9.43
C HIS A 279 13.11 -32.45 9.34
N GLY A 280 13.25 -31.46 8.46
CA GLY A 280 12.19 -30.49 8.17
C GLY A 280 11.14 -31.06 7.22
N THR A 281 9.91 -30.59 7.39
CA THR A 281 8.78 -31.04 6.58
C THR A 281 8.32 -29.95 5.63
N ILE A 282 8.25 -30.26 4.35
CA ILE A 282 7.71 -29.36 3.32
C ILE A 282 6.31 -29.82 2.94
N VAL A 283 5.37 -28.88 2.89
CA VAL A 283 3.99 -29.09 2.42
C VAL A 283 3.69 -28.08 1.30
N GLY A 284 3.12 -28.54 0.20
CA GLY A 284 2.79 -27.67 -0.94
C GLY A 284 4.01 -27.10 -1.66
N GLU A 285 3.87 -25.88 -2.19
CA GLU A 285 4.90 -25.23 -2.98
C GLU A 285 5.87 -24.43 -2.11
N PHE A 286 6.97 -25.04 -1.69
CA PHE A 286 8.01 -24.36 -0.90
C PHE A 286 9.40 -24.68 -1.44
N ARG A 287 10.25 -23.66 -1.62
CA ARG A 287 11.64 -23.82 -2.07
C ARG A 287 12.59 -23.49 -0.93
N MET A 288 13.57 -24.36 -0.68
CA MET A 288 14.56 -24.16 0.40
C MET A 288 15.39 -22.89 0.26
N SER A 289 15.54 -22.35 -0.95
CA SER A 289 16.19 -21.05 -1.17
C SER A 289 15.45 -19.85 -0.56
N MET A 290 14.21 -20.05 -0.10
CA MET A 290 13.39 -19.00 0.55
C MET A 290 13.73 -18.82 2.03
N VAL A 291 14.48 -19.75 2.62
CA VAL A 291 14.85 -19.70 4.04
C VAL A 291 16.34 -19.88 4.22
N ASN A 292 16.86 -19.43 5.35
CA ASN A 292 18.26 -19.64 5.76
C ASN A 292 18.40 -20.79 6.78
N VAL A 293 17.50 -21.75 6.74
CA VAL A 293 17.51 -22.96 7.58
C VAL A 293 17.57 -24.15 6.65
N ASP A 294 18.42 -25.13 6.95
CA ASP A 294 18.57 -26.32 6.12
C ASP A 294 17.41 -27.30 6.36
N GLN A 295 17.08 -28.12 5.36
CA GLN A 295 16.01 -29.11 5.47
C GLN A 295 16.35 -30.17 6.52
N ASP A 296 17.59 -30.64 6.48
CA ASP A 296 18.13 -31.55 7.48
C ASP A 296 19.20 -30.82 8.27
N ILE A 297 19.05 -30.79 9.59
CA ILE A 297 19.95 -30.07 10.49
C ILE A 297 20.59 -31.06 11.44
N ASP A 298 21.89 -31.21 11.33
CA ASP A 298 22.69 -31.99 12.28
C ASP A 298 23.12 -31.11 13.45
N LEU A 299 22.78 -31.52 14.64
CA LEU A 299 23.07 -30.81 15.89
C LEU A 299 23.79 -31.72 16.88
N LYS A 300 24.59 -31.10 17.74
CA LYS A 300 25.21 -31.74 18.91
C LYS A 300 24.98 -30.87 20.12
N VAL A 301 24.84 -31.48 21.29
CA VAL A 301 24.92 -30.73 22.55
C VAL A 301 26.28 -30.05 22.64
N GLY A 302 26.33 -28.80 23.05
CA GLY A 302 27.55 -27.98 23.03
C GLY A 302 27.76 -27.21 21.69
N ALA A 303 26.94 -27.44 20.65
CA ALA A 303 27.07 -26.69 19.40
C ALA A 303 26.58 -25.25 19.57
N GLN A 304 27.33 -24.31 18.98
CA GLN A 304 26.92 -22.92 18.87
C GLN A 304 25.92 -22.78 17.74
N VAL A 305 24.77 -22.23 18.08
CA VAL A 305 23.67 -22.03 17.15
C VAL A 305 23.14 -20.61 17.21
N MET A 306 22.41 -20.25 16.18
CA MET A 306 21.70 -18.99 16.05
C MET A 306 20.22 -19.26 15.77
N THR A 307 19.35 -18.52 16.45
CA THR A 307 17.92 -18.56 16.16
C THR A 307 17.59 -17.81 14.86
N MET A 308 16.68 -18.36 14.09
CA MET A 308 16.31 -17.83 12.76
C MET A 308 14.91 -17.17 12.74
N ARG A 309 14.29 -17.02 13.92
CA ARG A 309 12.99 -16.37 14.13
C ARG A 309 12.95 -15.63 15.45
N ASN A 310 12.00 -14.68 15.54
CA ASN A 310 11.63 -14.06 16.81
C ASN A 310 10.62 -14.96 17.55
N LYS A 311 10.76 -15.08 18.86
CA LYS A 311 9.79 -15.73 19.74
C LYS A 311 9.44 -14.79 20.88
N TYR A 312 8.15 -14.57 21.07
CA TYR A 312 7.62 -13.74 22.15
C TYR A 312 7.09 -14.63 23.29
N ALA A 313 7.14 -14.12 24.50
CA ALA A 313 6.47 -14.77 25.62
C ALA A 313 4.95 -14.65 25.42
N ASN A 314 4.21 -15.70 25.83
CA ASN A 314 2.77 -15.71 25.71
C ASN A 314 2.16 -14.49 26.41
N ASP A 315 1.30 -13.76 25.69
CA ASP A 315 0.59 -12.56 26.14
C ASP A 315 1.46 -11.37 26.58
N SER A 316 2.74 -11.33 26.19
CA SER A 316 3.63 -10.21 26.49
C SER A 316 4.43 -9.78 25.26
N ASP A 317 4.87 -8.50 25.26
CA ASP A 317 5.78 -7.96 24.24
C ASP A 317 7.25 -8.31 24.51
N GLU A 318 7.51 -9.18 25.49
CA GLU A 318 8.86 -9.56 25.86
C GLU A 318 9.36 -10.69 24.98
N PHE A 319 10.57 -10.51 24.43
CA PHE A 319 11.22 -11.56 23.64
C PHE A 319 11.70 -12.69 24.53
N ILE A 320 11.38 -13.93 24.15
CA ILE A 320 12.08 -15.11 24.64
C ILE A 320 13.46 -15.20 23.98
N TYR A 321 13.47 -15.02 22.63
CA TYR A 321 14.66 -14.83 21.80
C TYR A 321 14.28 -14.07 20.52
N TYR A 322 15.25 -13.43 19.90
CA TYR A 322 15.07 -12.72 18.63
C TYR A 322 15.86 -13.38 17.50
N ASN A 323 15.50 -13.10 16.27
CA ASN A 323 16.23 -13.58 15.08
C ASN A 323 17.68 -13.09 15.13
N GLY A 324 18.64 -14.02 15.13
CA GLY A 324 20.05 -13.73 15.31
C GLY A 324 20.56 -13.90 16.75
N SER A 325 19.72 -14.29 17.71
CA SER A 325 20.20 -14.64 19.05
C SER A 325 21.13 -15.86 18.98
N ILE A 326 22.31 -15.70 19.54
CA ILE A 326 23.33 -16.75 19.60
C ILE A 326 23.22 -17.47 20.93
N GLY A 327 23.55 -18.75 20.94
CA GLY A 327 23.63 -19.53 22.14
C GLY A 327 24.20 -20.90 21.89
N THR A 328 24.42 -21.62 22.98
CA THR A 328 24.96 -22.99 22.98
C THR A 328 23.86 -23.97 23.30
N ILE A 329 23.78 -25.06 22.56
CA ILE A 329 22.79 -26.13 22.80
C ILE A 329 23.16 -26.85 24.09
N THR A 330 22.22 -26.96 25.03
CA THR A 330 22.38 -27.67 26.30
C THR A 330 21.65 -29.01 26.33
N GLU A 331 20.58 -29.16 25.53
CA GLU A 331 19.76 -30.38 25.49
C GLU A 331 19.05 -30.49 24.14
N ILE A 332 18.88 -31.70 23.60
CA ILE A 332 18.21 -31.99 22.37
C ILE A 332 17.25 -33.15 22.54
N ASP A 333 15.99 -32.98 22.10
CA ASP A 333 15.01 -34.06 21.98
C ASP A 333 14.56 -34.19 20.52
N GLU A 334 15.01 -35.24 19.84
CA GLU A 334 14.66 -35.54 18.44
C GLU A 334 13.19 -35.99 18.30
N ASN A 335 12.61 -36.63 19.33
CA ASN A 335 11.25 -37.17 19.24
C ASN A 335 10.19 -36.05 19.27
N THR A 336 10.36 -35.12 20.20
CA THR A 336 9.48 -33.97 20.36
C THR A 336 9.96 -32.75 19.59
N LYS A 337 11.09 -32.88 18.87
CA LYS A 337 11.66 -31.88 17.97
C LYS A 337 11.85 -30.50 18.58
N TRP A 338 12.55 -30.46 19.71
CA TRP A 338 12.99 -29.21 20.36
C TRP A 338 14.44 -29.28 20.80
N ALA A 339 15.03 -28.12 21.00
CA ALA A 339 16.35 -27.98 21.63
C ALA A 339 16.31 -26.89 22.70
N LYS A 340 17.03 -27.10 23.81
CA LYS A 340 17.31 -26.04 24.77
C LYS A 340 18.61 -25.34 24.40
N VAL A 341 18.54 -24.03 24.32
CA VAL A 341 19.66 -23.17 23.97
C VAL A 341 19.91 -22.19 25.10
N LYS A 342 21.14 -22.19 25.62
CA LYS A 342 21.61 -21.18 26.56
C LYS A 342 22.04 -19.97 25.77
N LEU A 343 21.31 -18.88 25.86
CA LEU A 343 21.59 -17.64 25.13
C LEU A 343 22.88 -16.98 25.63
N ALA A 344 23.70 -16.49 24.72
CA ALA A 344 24.98 -15.85 25.02
C ALA A 344 24.83 -14.50 25.75
N ASP A 345 23.82 -13.73 25.37
CA ASP A 345 23.58 -12.38 25.88
C ASP A 345 23.05 -12.33 27.31
N SER A 346 22.18 -13.25 27.67
CA SER A 346 21.47 -13.26 28.96
C SER A 346 21.80 -14.43 29.85
N GLY A 347 22.47 -15.46 29.32
CA GLY A 347 22.69 -16.74 30.02
C GLY A 347 21.42 -17.54 30.28
N ARG A 348 20.26 -17.06 29.85
CA ARG A 348 18.96 -17.76 29.98
C ARG A 348 18.92 -19.00 29.10
N ILE A 349 18.34 -20.08 29.64
CA ILE A 349 18.04 -21.26 28.83
C ILE A 349 16.64 -21.14 28.28
N VAL A 350 16.54 -21.19 26.97
CA VAL A 350 15.27 -21.11 26.25
C VAL A 350 15.00 -22.40 25.48
N SER A 351 13.72 -22.79 25.39
CA SER A 351 13.30 -23.92 24.56
C SER A 351 12.96 -23.42 23.18
N VAL A 352 13.66 -23.94 22.17
CA VAL A 352 13.40 -23.64 20.75
C VAL A 352 12.65 -24.83 20.17
N THR A 353 11.43 -24.58 19.67
CA THR A 353 10.52 -25.57 19.09
C THR A 353 10.41 -25.35 17.58
N GLN A 354 9.80 -26.29 16.87
CA GLN A 354 9.54 -26.14 15.44
C GLN A 354 8.70 -24.90 15.17
N GLU A 355 9.03 -24.22 14.07
CA GLU A 355 8.32 -23.06 13.52
C GLU A 355 7.95 -23.33 12.05
N VAL A 356 6.94 -22.61 11.57
CA VAL A 356 6.44 -22.76 10.20
C VAL A 356 6.83 -21.52 9.39
N TRP A 357 7.48 -21.72 8.25
CA TRP A 357 7.67 -20.69 7.23
C TRP A 357 6.64 -20.89 6.14
N GLU A 358 5.92 -19.86 5.83
CA GLU A 358 4.86 -19.88 4.82
C GLU A 358 5.34 -19.23 3.52
N ASN A 359 5.09 -19.89 2.42
CA ASN A 359 5.15 -19.30 1.10
C ASN A 359 3.76 -18.81 0.74
N ILE A 360 3.61 -17.49 0.64
CA ILE A 360 2.33 -16.87 0.28
C ILE A 360 2.30 -16.49 -1.18
N GLU A 361 1.10 -16.56 -1.77
CA GLU A 361 0.78 -15.92 -3.03
C GLU A 361 -0.33 -14.89 -2.86
N TYR A 362 -0.21 -13.79 -3.59
CA TYR A 362 -1.30 -12.84 -3.67
C TYR A 362 -2.34 -13.31 -4.69
N THR A 363 -3.60 -13.28 -4.28
CA THR A 363 -4.74 -13.68 -5.10
C THR A 363 -5.86 -12.66 -4.94
N TRP A 364 -6.80 -12.67 -5.89
CA TRP A 364 -7.98 -11.82 -5.85
C TRP A 364 -9.14 -12.58 -5.21
N ASP A 365 -9.75 -11.98 -4.17
CA ASP A 365 -11.01 -12.44 -3.61
C ASP A 365 -12.17 -11.80 -4.40
N PHE A 366 -12.93 -12.63 -5.12
CA PHE A 366 -14.03 -12.17 -5.97
C PHE A 366 -15.25 -11.69 -5.19
N GLU A 367 -15.45 -12.20 -3.97
CA GLU A 367 -16.59 -11.86 -3.11
C GLU A 367 -16.35 -10.50 -2.43
N ARG A 368 -15.18 -10.34 -1.79
CA ARG A 368 -14.81 -9.13 -1.09
C ARG A 368 -14.24 -8.05 -2.00
N ARG A 369 -13.86 -8.41 -3.22
CA ARG A 369 -13.20 -7.53 -4.21
C ARG A 369 -11.91 -6.90 -3.69
N GLU A 370 -11.10 -7.71 -3.05
CA GLU A 370 -9.85 -7.29 -2.44
C GLU A 370 -8.69 -8.24 -2.77
N VAL A 371 -7.45 -7.74 -2.61
CA VAL A 371 -6.24 -8.56 -2.66
C VAL A 371 -6.09 -9.28 -1.33
N LYS A 372 -5.96 -10.62 -1.36
CA LYS A 372 -5.61 -11.42 -0.19
C LYS A 372 -4.36 -12.25 -0.42
N SER A 373 -3.65 -12.58 0.65
CA SER A 373 -2.58 -13.56 0.64
C SER A 373 -3.13 -14.95 0.93
N VAL A 374 -2.60 -15.95 0.23
CA VAL A 374 -2.95 -17.37 0.44
C VAL A 374 -1.65 -18.13 0.63
N VAL A 375 -1.59 -18.99 1.63
CA VAL A 375 -0.46 -19.89 1.84
C VAL A 375 -0.52 -20.99 0.78
N VAL A 376 0.48 -21.07 -0.09
CA VAL A 376 0.58 -22.07 -1.16
C VAL A 376 1.55 -23.19 -0.81
N GLY A 377 2.39 -22.96 0.18
CA GLY A 377 3.30 -23.96 0.71
C GLY A 377 3.86 -23.55 2.05
N SER A 378 4.37 -24.52 2.79
CA SER A 378 5.01 -24.27 4.08
C SER A 378 6.20 -25.19 4.30
N PHE A 379 7.10 -24.72 5.11
CA PHE A 379 8.25 -25.47 5.62
C PHE A 379 8.25 -25.43 7.14
N THR A 380 8.28 -26.59 7.77
CA THR A 380 8.30 -26.73 9.22
C THR A 380 9.64 -27.31 9.67
N GLN A 381 10.37 -26.56 10.47
CA GLN A 381 11.66 -26.98 11.03
C GLN A 381 11.92 -26.25 12.34
N ILE A 382 12.87 -26.74 13.15
CA ILE A 382 13.39 -25.98 14.28
C ILE A 382 14.15 -24.75 13.75
N PRO A 383 13.86 -23.52 14.25
CA PRO A 383 14.41 -22.28 13.68
C PRO A 383 15.83 -21.99 14.19
N ILE A 384 16.74 -22.93 14.01
CA ILE A 384 18.15 -22.77 14.39
C ILE A 384 19.08 -23.27 13.28
N ARG A 385 20.28 -22.72 13.27
CA ARG A 385 21.39 -23.21 12.43
C ARG A 385 22.70 -23.11 13.18
N LEU A 386 23.68 -23.88 12.75
CA LEU A 386 25.05 -23.72 13.23
C LEU A 386 25.55 -22.30 12.92
N ALA A 387 26.10 -21.65 13.92
CA ALA A 387 26.44 -20.24 13.86
C ALA A 387 27.78 -19.86 14.45
N TRP A 388 28.77 -20.71 14.33
CA TRP A 388 30.15 -20.27 14.54
C TRP A 388 30.58 -19.31 13.41
N ALA A 389 30.16 -19.57 12.18
CA ALA A 389 30.39 -18.68 11.03
C ALA A 389 29.17 -18.55 10.14
N ILE A 390 28.98 -17.34 9.55
CA ILE A 390 28.03 -17.05 8.47
C ILE A 390 28.64 -16.09 7.45
N THR A 391 28.10 -16.04 6.24
CA THR A 391 28.54 -15.03 5.28
C THR A 391 27.97 -13.64 5.60
N ILE A 392 28.73 -12.59 5.29
CA ILE A 392 28.28 -11.20 5.45
C ILE A 392 26.94 -10.97 4.71
N HIS A 393 26.76 -11.54 3.53
CA HIS A 393 25.51 -11.47 2.77
C HIS A 393 24.31 -12.06 3.53
N LYS A 394 24.48 -13.24 4.14
CA LYS A 394 23.43 -13.90 4.93
C LYS A 394 23.20 -13.25 6.29
N SER A 395 24.15 -12.43 6.77
CA SER A 395 23.97 -11.63 7.99
C SER A 395 23.15 -10.37 7.79
N GLN A 396 22.80 -10.01 6.54
CA GLN A 396 21.97 -8.83 6.26
C GLN A 396 20.62 -8.94 6.99
N GLY A 397 20.20 -7.85 7.62
CA GLY A 397 19.00 -7.83 8.46
C GLY A 397 19.20 -8.34 9.90
N LEU A 398 20.25 -9.14 10.17
CA LEU A 398 20.58 -9.66 11.51
C LEU A 398 21.38 -8.65 12.34
N THR A 399 21.45 -8.88 13.64
CA THR A 399 22.24 -8.08 14.59
C THR A 399 22.80 -9.01 15.67
N PHE A 400 24.07 -8.83 16.02
CA PHE A 400 24.79 -9.67 16.97
C PHE A 400 25.39 -8.84 18.09
N ASP A 401 25.49 -9.41 19.26
CA ASP A 401 26.16 -8.78 20.40
C ASP A 401 27.68 -8.88 20.27
N SER A 402 28.20 -10.02 19.75
CA SER A 402 29.62 -10.21 19.47
C SER A 402 29.85 -10.81 18.06
N VAL A 403 30.77 -10.23 17.30
CA VAL A 403 31.16 -10.68 15.96
C VAL A 403 32.67 -10.64 15.77
N LYS A 404 33.20 -11.61 15.05
CA LYS A 404 34.56 -11.56 14.53
C LYS A 404 34.51 -11.48 12.99
N ILE A 405 34.95 -10.35 12.44
CA ILE A 405 34.83 -10.05 11.01
C ILE A 405 36.16 -10.36 10.31
N ASP A 406 36.08 -11.22 9.29
CA ASP A 406 37.21 -11.47 8.40
C ASP A 406 37.24 -10.45 7.27
N LEU A 407 38.20 -9.51 7.37
CA LEU A 407 38.42 -8.46 6.37
C LEU A 407 39.48 -8.86 5.31
N SER A 408 40.08 -10.04 5.38
CA SER A 408 41.20 -10.43 4.51
C SER A 408 40.80 -10.52 3.03
N ASN A 409 39.52 -10.81 2.71
CA ASN A 409 39.00 -10.99 1.35
C ASN A 409 37.85 -10.04 0.99
N VAL A 410 37.71 -8.93 1.72
CA VAL A 410 36.53 -8.02 1.59
C VAL A 410 36.68 -6.99 0.46
N THR A 411 37.78 -6.99 -0.28
CA THR A 411 38.23 -5.86 -1.12
C THR A 411 37.41 -5.58 -2.39
N PHE A 412 36.44 -6.42 -2.80
CA PHE A 412 35.87 -6.32 -4.14
C PHE A 412 34.41 -5.89 -4.22
N THR A 413 33.64 -5.91 -3.12
CA THR A 413 32.21 -5.61 -3.15
C THR A 413 31.92 -4.28 -2.45
N ASN A 414 31.24 -3.35 -3.16
CA ASN A 414 30.76 -2.11 -2.58
C ASN A 414 29.82 -2.36 -1.38
N GLY A 415 29.96 -1.55 -0.32
CA GLY A 415 29.08 -1.62 0.86
C GLY A 415 29.35 -2.81 1.81
N LEU A 416 30.18 -3.80 1.44
CA LEU A 416 30.34 -5.03 2.22
C LEU A 416 30.93 -4.78 3.63
N VAL A 417 31.91 -3.88 3.76
CA VAL A 417 32.50 -3.49 5.05
C VAL A 417 31.44 -2.81 5.94
N TYR A 418 30.69 -1.87 5.40
CA TYR A 418 29.60 -1.23 6.13
C TYR A 418 28.55 -2.25 6.60
N VAL A 419 28.13 -3.16 5.73
CA VAL A 419 27.18 -4.21 6.11
C VAL A 419 27.74 -5.09 7.21
N ALA A 420 29.00 -5.52 7.14
CA ALA A 420 29.63 -6.36 8.15
C ALA A 420 29.72 -5.66 9.51
N LEU A 421 30.28 -4.45 9.56
CA LEU A 421 30.43 -3.69 10.81
C LEU A 421 29.07 -3.33 11.43
N SER A 422 28.09 -3.00 10.61
CA SER A 422 26.72 -2.68 11.07
C SER A 422 25.96 -3.87 11.65
N ARG A 423 26.50 -5.09 11.57
CA ARG A 423 25.94 -6.28 12.24
C ARG A 423 26.17 -6.25 13.73
N CYS A 424 27.23 -5.59 14.20
CA CYS A 424 27.55 -5.51 15.62
C CYS A 424 26.72 -4.42 16.31
N ARG A 425 26.25 -4.71 17.53
CA ARG A 425 25.48 -3.78 18.36
C ARG A 425 26.33 -2.70 19.00
N SER A 426 27.56 -3.04 19.36
CA SER A 426 28.48 -2.17 20.10
C SER A 426 29.92 -2.41 19.69
N LEU A 427 30.79 -1.46 19.96
CA LEU A 427 32.22 -1.63 19.77
C LEU A 427 32.78 -2.76 20.68
N ALA A 428 32.24 -2.89 21.86
CA ALA A 428 32.73 -3.91 22.81
C ALA A 428 32.63 -5.35 22.30
N GLY A 429 31.63 -5.62 21.43
CA GLY A 429 31.46 -6.95 20.81
C GLY A 429 32.10 -7.07 19.43
N LEU A 430 32.80 -6.04 18.94
CA LEU A 430 33.45 -6.08 17.65
C LEU A 430 34.85 -6.67 17.74
N HIS A 431 35.18 -7.64 16.90
CA HIS A 431 36.50 -8.21 16.72
C HIS A 431 36.84 -8.28 15.25
N LEU A 432 38.07 -7.93 14.86
CA LEU A 432 38.55 -7.97 13.50
C LEU A 432 39.73 -8.92 13.35
N THR A 433 39.81 -9.63 12.23
CA THR A 433 40.96 -10.50 11.92
C THR A 433 42.21 -9.71 11.51
N CYS A 434 42.00 -8.55 10.92
CA CYS A 434 43.09 -7.65 10.46
C CYS A 434 42.60 -6.19 10.47
N PRO A 435 43.53 -5.22 10.48
CA PRO A 435 43.17 -3.81 10.49
C PRO A 435 42.36 -3.39 9.26
N LEU A 436 41.31 -2.59 9.50
CA LEU A 436 40.57 -1.90 8.46
C LEU A 436 41.41 -0.74 7.91
N SER A 437 41.56 -0.65 6.62
CA SER A 437 42.19 0.48 5.93
C SER A 437 41.17 1.19 5.03
N ARG A 438 41.47 2.44 4.62
CA ARG A 438 40.64 3.17 3.67
C ARG A 438 40.45 2.40 2.35
N GLY A 439 41.47 1.63 1.92
CA GLY A 439 41.42 0.81 0.70
C GLY A 439 40.43 -0.34 0.75
N ASN A 440 40.02 -0.77 1.95
CA ASN A 440 38.98 -1.79 2.12
C ASN A 440 37.55 -1.21 2.00
N ILE A 441 37.41 0.12 2.18
CA ILE A 441 36.10 0.78 2.22
C ILE A 441 35.75 1.22 0.80
N ARG A 442 34.81 0.53 0.20
CA ARG A 442 34.30 0.82 -1.15
C ARG A 442 32.83 1.14 -1.10
N VAL A 443 32.48 2.23 -1.77
CA VAL A 443 31.11 2.68 -1.97
C VAL A 443 30.88 2.91 -3.45
N ASP A 444 29.71 2.59 -3.93
CA ASP A 444 29.32 2.87 -5.29
C ASP A 444 29.14 4.39 -5.50
N PRO A 445 29.87 5.00 -6.46
CA PRO A 445 29.71 6.44 -6.73
C PRO A 445 28.27 6.82 -7.14
N ALA A 446 27.56 5.94 -7.87
CA ALA A 446 26.17 6.17 -8.24
C ALA A 446 25.24 6.18 -7.02
N ALA A 447 25.46 5.27 -6.07
CA ALA A 447 24.70 5.25 -4.80
C ALA A 447 25.00 6.49 -3.95
N LEU A 448 26.25 6.94 -3.92
CA LEU A 448 26.64 8.16 -3.20
C LEU A 448 25.97 9.40 -3.82
N GLU A 449 25.96 9.52 -5.13
CA GLU A 449 25.30 10.64 -5.82
C GLU A 449 23.78 10.60 -5.59
N PHE A 450 23.17 9.45 -5.74
CA PHE A 450 21.74 9.27 -5.50
C PHE A 450 21.33 9.60 -4.07
N SER A 451 22.16 9.28 -3.08
CA SER A 451 21.87 9.56 -1.66
C SER A 451 21.77 11.05 -1.32
N LYS A 452 22.30 11.93 -2.16
CA LYS A 452 22.17 13.39 -2.01
C LYS A 452 20.78 13.89 -2.40
N THR A 453 19.98 13.06 -3.06
CA THR A 453 18.63 13.40 -3.47
C THR A 453 17.71 13.37 -2.24
N THR A 454 17.09 14.49 -1.96
CA THR A 454 16.15 14.64 -0.84
C THR A 454 14.90 15.37 -1.29
N THR A 455 13.79 15.12 -0.62
CA THR A 455 12.60 15.97 -0.79
C THR A 455 12.65 17.08 0.25
N SER A 456 12.62 18.34 -0.19
CA SER A 456 12.71 19.46 0.74
C SER A 456 11.46 19.57 1.62
N SER A 457 11.62 20.13 2.82
CA SER A 457 10.49 20.37 3.73
C SER A 457 9.43 21.27 3.10
N GLU A 458 9.85 22.24 2.27
CA GLU A 458 8.95 23.14 1.54
C GLU A 458 8.12 22.37 0.50
N GLU A 459 8.74 21.43 -0.21
CA GLU A 459 8.05 20.58 -1.18
C GLU A 459 7.04 19.68 -0.49
N LEU A 460 7.41 19.01 0.60
CA LEU A 460 6.49 18.19 1.39
C LEU A 460 5.32 19.02 1.91
N GLN A 461 5.61 20.22 2.45
CA GLN A 461 4.56 21.12 2.95
C GLN A 461 3.63 21.59 1.81
N ARG A 462 4.17 21.86 0.62
CA ARG A 462 3.37 22.21 -0.55
C ARG A 462 2.41 21.07 -0.94
N ILE A 463 2.90 19.82 -0.92
CA ILE A 463 2.05 18.66 -1.23
C ILE A 463 0.96 18.49 -0.17
N ILE A 464 1.29 18.63 1.11
CA ILE A 464 0.32 18.57 2.21
C ILE A 464 -0.74 19.66 2.05
N ASN A 465 -0.33 20.90 1.74
CA ASN A 465 -1.24 22.01 1.50
C ASN A 465 -2.15 21.74 0.30
N ASN A 466 -1.61 21.18 -0.79
CA ASN A 466 -2.39 20.79 -1.97
C ASN A 466 -3.46 19.76 -1.64
N ARG A 467 -3.13 18.73 -0.85
CA ARG A 467 -4.09 17.70 -0.40
C ARG A 467 -5.22 18.32 0.42
N LYS A 468 -4.88 19.12 1.44
CA LYS A 468 -5.86 19.84 2.26
C LYS A 468 -6.76 20.75 1.43
N ALA A 469 -6.16 21.43 0.44
CA ALA A 469 -6.92 22.26 -0.49
C ALA A 469 -7.91 21.42 -1.31
N ASP A 470 -7.49 20.26 -1.85
CA ASP A 470 -8.35 19.36 -2.62
C ASP A 470 -9.54 18.83 -1.78
N GLU A 471 -9.29 18.46 -0.53
CA GLU A 471 -10.34 18.04 0.42
C GLU A 471 -11.32 19.17 0.68
N LEU A 472 -10.83 20.36 1.03
CA LEU A 472 -11.65 21.53 1.27
C LEU A 472 -12.46 21.95 0.05
N TYR A 473 -11.85 21.96 -1.15
CA TYR A 473 -12.59 22.23 -2.38
C TYR A 473 -13.62 21.15 -2.70
N SER A 474 -13.36 19.88 -2.35
CA SER A 474 -14.36 18.81 -2.48
C SER A 474 -15.55 19.04 -1.56
N GLU A 475 -15.30 19.42 -0.31
CA GLU A 475 -16.35 19.79 0.64
C GLU A 475 -17.11 21.05 0.20
N CYS A 476 -16.39 22.08 -0.25
CA CYS A 476 -17.01 23.28 -0.82
C CYS A 476 -17.95 22.95 -1.97
N ARG A 477 -17.57 22.04 -2.87
CA ARG A 477 -18.46 21.58 -3.96
C ARG A 477 -19.72 20.89 -3.46
N LYS A 478 -19.65 20.14 -2.36
CA LYS A 478 -20.84 19.51 -1.73
C LYS A 478 -21.75 20.58 -1.11
N LEU A 479 -21.18 21.47 -0.32
CA LEU A 479 -21.92 22.57 0.36
C LEU A 479 -22.57 23.53 -0.66
N PHE A 480 -21.88 23.83 -1.74
CA PHE A 480 -22.43 24.63 -2.83
C PHE A 480 -23.64 23.98 -3.49
N LYS A 481 -23.65 22.66 -3.64
CA LYS A 481 -24.79 21.91 -4.18
C LYS A 481 -26.01 21.90 -3.25
N THR A 482 -25.77 21.88 -1.94
CA THR A 482 -26.84 21.93 -0.92
C THR A 482 -27.33 23.33 -0.61
N GLY A 483 -26.60 24.38 -1.05
CA GLY A 483 -26.93 25.79 -0.78
C GLY A 483 -26.53 26.28 0.60
N ASP A 484 -25.72 25.52 1.33
CA ASP A 484 -25.20 25.92 2.65
C ASP A 484 -24.05 26.91 2.50
N ILE A 485 -24.40 28.18 2.29
CA ILE A 485 -23.41 29.26 2.08
C ILE A 485 -22.68 29.62 3.38
N GLN A 486 -23.33 29.49 4.55
CA GLN A 486 -22.69 29.84 5.82
C GLN A 486 -21.50 28.97 6.14
N THR A 487 -21.61 27.65 5.90
CA THR A 487 -20.50 26.69 6.10
C THR A 487 -19.50 26.73 4.94
N LEU A 488 -19.96 27.06 3.72
CA LEU A 488 -19.12 27.09 2.51
C LEU A 488 -18.06 28.19 2.57
N LEU A 489 -18.42 29.42 2.93
CA LEU A 489 -17.52 30.56 2.83
C LEU A 489 -16.26 30.45 3.72
N PRO A 490 -16.33 30.03 5.00
CA PRO A 490 -15.13 29.80 5.81
C PRO A 490 -14.20 28.74 5.21
N LYS A 491 -14.76 27.60 4.76
CA LYS A 491 -13.96 26.51 4.14
C LYS A 491 -13.33 26.91 2.82
N LEU A 492 -14.05 27.67 2.00
CA LEU A 492 -13.52 28.21 0.75
C LEU A 492 -12.35 29.16 1.02
N ASN A 493 -12.46 30.01 2.03
CA ASN A 493 -11.39 30.93 2.42
C ASN A 493 -10.14 30.19 2.92
N GLU A 494 -10.32 29.09 3.64
CA GLU A 494 -9.23 28.22 4.08
C GLU A 494 -8.57 27.52 2.89
N ALA A 495 -9.37 26.98 1.96
CA ALA A 495 -8.86 26.35 0.74
C ALA A 495 -8.00 27.32 -0.11
N ILE A 496 -8.48 28.56 -0.30
CA ILE A 496 -7.80 29.60 -1.08
C ILE A 496 -6.44 29.97 -0.46
N LYS A 497 -6.33 30.00 0.88
CA LYS A 497 -5.05 30.27 1.55
C LYS A 497 -4.02 29.18 1.31
N LEU A 498 -4.45 27.93 1.15
CA LEU A 498 -3.57 26.80 0.85
C LEU A 498 -3.20 26.74 -0.63
N ARG A 499 -4.18 26.92 -1.52
CA ARG A 499 -4.02 26.92 -2.97
C ARG A 499 -5.18 27.68 -3.62
N ASN A 500 -4.88 28.70 -4.39
CA ASN A 500 -5.90 29.51 -5.04
C ASN A 500 -6.35 28.93 -6.39
N ASP A 501 -7.30 27.99 -6.36
CA ASP A 501 -7.86 27.36 -7.56
C ASP A 501 -8.94 28.19 -8.24
N ILE A 502 -9.46 29.25 -7.60
CA ILE A 502 -10.54 30.08 -8.12
C ILE A 502 -10.14 30.78 -9.43
N ILE A 503 -8.88 31.16 -9.55
CA ILE A 503 -8.33 31.78 -10.76
C ILE A 503 -7.97 30.75 -11.85
N SER A 504 -8.17 29.45 -11.58
CA SER A 504 -7.81 28.42 -12.56
C SER A 504 -8.83 28.31 -13.69
N PRO A 505 -8.39 28.03 -14.94
CA PRO A 505 -9.31 27.77 -16.06
C PRO A 505 -10.29 26.61 -15.81
N SER A 506 -9.90 25.67 -14.95
CA SER A 506 -10.73 24.52 -14.56
C SER A 506 -11.88 24.95 -13.67
N PHE A 507 -11.64 25.85 -12.71
CA PHE A 507 -12.67 26.41 -11.84
C PHE A 507 -13.64 27.31 -12.65
N GLU A 508 -13.12 28.14 -13.52
CA GLU A 508 -13.93 28.99 -14.41
C GLU A 508 -14.88 28.15 -15.28
N ARG A 509 -14.36 27.06 -15.89
CA ARG A 509 -15.19 26.09 -16.63
C ARG A 509 -16.24 25.44 -15.73
N TYR A 510 -15.89 25.04 -14.53
CA TYR A 510 -16.82 24.45 -13.58
C TYR A 510 -17.97 25.40 -13.25
N ILE A 511 -17.67 26.65 -12.94
CA ILE A 511 -18.68 27.68 -12.63
C ILE A 511 -19.57 27.97 -13.83
N LYS A 512 -19.00 28.10 -15.04
CA LYS A 512 -19.78 28.32 -16.30
C LYS A 512 -20.76 27.16 -16.54
N VAL A 513 -20.31 25.92 -16.39
CA VAL A 513 -21.16 24.73 -16.57
C VAL A 513 -22.23 24.67 -15.50
N TYR A 514 -21.87 24.94 -14.24
CA TYR A 514 -22.82 24.95 -13.12
C TYR A 514 -23.90 26.01 -13.32
N TYR A 515 -23.52 27.24 -13.68
CA TYR A 515 -24.47 28.36 -13.89
C TYR A 515 -25.44 28.05 -15.03
N LYS A 516 -24.94 27.55 -16.17
CA LYS A 516 -25.79 27.11 -17.29
C LYS A 516 -26.83 26.07 -16.83
N ARG A 517 -26.41 25.11 -16.06
CA ARG A 517 -27.27 24.04 -15.57
C ARG A 517 -28.30 24.54 -14.52
N TYR A 518 -27.89 25.45 -13.67
CA TYR A 518 -28.78 26.07 -12.69
C TYR A 518 -29.88 26.90 -13.40
N SER A 519 -29.52 27.69 -14.43
CA SER A 519 -30.46 28.47 -15.22
C SER A 519 -31.48 27.57 -15.93
N GLN A 520 -31.05 26.47 -16.55
CA GLN A 520 -31.95 25.51 -17.20
C GLN A 520 -32.92 24.84 -16.18
N LYS A 521 -32.42 24.46 -14.99
CA LYS A 521 -33.30 23.91 -13.95
C LYS A 521 -34.32 24.93 -13.47
N ARG A 522 -33.92 26.18 -13.29
CA ARG A 522 -34.81 27.27 -12.88
C ARG A 522 -35.91 27.51 -13.91
N GLU A 523 -35.55 27.61 -15.18
CA GLU A 523 -36.51 27.78 -16.28
C GLU A 523 -37.52 26.62 -16.36
N PHE A 524 -37.02 25.37 -16.19
CA PHE A 524 -37.89 24.19 -16.14
C PHE A 524 -38.89 24.26 -14.96
N LEU A 525 -38.43 24.64 -13.77
CA LEU A 525 -39.28 24.77 -12.57
C LEU A 525 -40.31 25.90 -12.75
N GLU A 526 -39.92 27.04 -13.32
CA GLU A 526 -40.82 28.17 -13.59
C GLU A 526 -41.92 27.74 -14.57
N ASN A 527 -41.58 27.03 -15.63
CA ASN A 527 -42.55 26.49 -16.58
C ASN A 527 -43.49 25.46 -15.95
N LEU A 528 -42.98 24.57 -15.11
CA LEU A 528 -43.79 23.56 -14.40
C LEU A 528 -44.77 24.20 -13.43
N GLN A 529 -44.31 25.21 -12.69
CA GLN A 529 -45.17 26.01 -11.80
C GLN A 529 -46.28 26.75 -12.53
N LYS A 530 -45.95 27.31 -13.71
CA LYS A 530 -46.92 27.98 -14.57
C LYS A 530 -48.00 27.01 -15.05
N THR A 531 -47.58 25.85 -15.57
CA THR A 531 -48.53 24.82 -16.03
C THR A 531 -49.43 24.31 -14.89
N TYR A 532 -48.87 24.11 -13.71
CA TYR A 532 -49.63 23.74 -12.51
C TYR A 532 -50.69 24.77 -12.17
N LYS A 533 -50.33 26.07 -12.16
CA LYS A 533 -51.26 27.18 -11.88
C LYS A 533 -52.37 27.25 -12.92
N GLU A 534 -52.06 27.20 -14.22
CA GLU A 534 -53.03 27.20 -15.30
C GLU A 534 -54.02 26.01 -15.20
N THR A 535 -53.51 24.83 -14.88
CA THR A 535 -54.36 23.63 -14.69
C THR A 535 -55.28 23.76 -13.48
N LEU A 536 -54.81 24.40 -12.41
CA LEU A 536 -55.61 24.65 -11.19
C LEU A 536 -56.71 25.68 -11.46
N GLU A 537 -56.45 26.74 -12.21
CA GLU A 537 -57.44 27.75 -12.61
C GLU A 537 -58.55 27.10 -13.46
N ASP A 538 -58.18 26.32 -14.48
CA ASP A 538 -59.12 25.55 -15.31
C ASP A 538 -60.01 24.59 -14.54
N LEU A 539 -59.43 23.92 -13.48
CA LEU A 539 -60.19 23.05 -12.61
C LEU A 539 -61.23 23.81 -11.81
N ASN A 540 -60.85 24.97 -11.25
CA ASN A 540 -61.79 25.82 -10.49
C ASN A 540 -62.93 26.31 -11.35
N ASP A 541 -62.65 26.78 -12.58
CA ASP A 541 -63.68 27.20 -13.53
C ASP A 541 -64.64 26.06 -13.90
N SER A 542 -64.09 24.84 -14.05
CA SER A 542 -64.90 23.66 -14.28
C SER A 542 -65.81 23.32 -13.10
N LYS A 543 -65.33 23.44 -11.86
CA LYS A 543 -66.10 23.25 -10.64
C LYS A 543 -67.23 24.28 -10.49
N ILE A 544 -66.97 25.54 -10.85
CA ILE A 544 -67.99 26.58 -10.84
C ILE A 544 -69.11 26.26 -11.83
N LYS A 545 -68.73 25.83 -13.05
CA LYS A 545 -69.71 25.42 -14.08
C LYS A 545 -70.58 24.26 -13.64
N ILE A 546 -70.03 23.23 -13.02
CA ILE A 546 -70.78 22.09 -12.46
C ILE A 546 -71.79 22.58 -11.39
N ASN A 547 -71.32 23.42 -10.44
CA ASN A 547 -72.24 23.95 -9.43
C ASN A 547 -73.42 24.73 -10.03
N THR A 548 -73.12 25.56 -11.05
CA THR A 548 -74.19 26.32 -11.72
C THR A 548 -75.15 25.39 -12.44
N MET A 549 -74.67 24.33 -13.09
CA MET A 549 -75.54 23.33 -13.74
C MET A 549 -76.31 22.49 -12.72
N GLY A 550 -75.72 22.17 -11.55
CA GLY A 550 -76.39 21.50 -10.46
C GLY A 550 -77.61 22.28 -9.97
N ILE A 551 -77.46 23.63 -9.79
CA ILE A 551 -78.59 24.50 -9.42
C ILE A 551 -79.67 24.51 -10.53
N GLN A 552 -79.28 24.56 -11.79
CA GLN A 552 -80.24 24.49 -12.92
C GLN A 552 -80.99 23.15 -12.95
N VAL A 553 -80.34 22.04 -12.62
CA VAL A 553 -80.98 20.73 -12.53
C VAL A 553 -81.99 20.69 -11.41
N GLU A 554 -81.66 21.21 -10.22
CA GLU A 554 -82.59 21.32 -9.10
C GLU A 554 -83.81 22.20 -9.47
N GLU A 555 -83.62 23.33 -10.14
CA GLU A 555 -84.74 24.22 -10.60
C GLU A 555 -85.65 23.47 -11.58
N LEU A 556 -85.06 22.67 -12.53
CA LEU A 556 -85.81 21.91 -13.49
C LEU A 556 -86.59 20.73 -12.83
N GLU A 557 -86.00 20.07 -11.82
CA GLU A 557 -86.64 19.04 -11.01
C GLU A 557 -87.83 19.59 -10.22
N GLN A 558 -87.66 20.79 -9.58
CA GLN A 558 -88.76 21.49 -8.90
C GLN A 558 -89.88 21.82 -9.86
N LYS A 559 -89.52 22.30 -11.06
CA LYS A 559 -90.48 22.66 -12.11
C LYS A 559 -91.21 21.43 -12.63
N LYS A 560 -90.53 20.29 -12.78
CA LYS A 560 -91.12 18.98 -13.10
C LYS A 560 -92.12 18.50 -12.04
N VAL A 561 -91.80 18.63 -10.75
CA VAL A 561 -92.71 18.32 -9.65
C VAL A 561 -93.94 19.23 -9.63
N SER A 562 -93.77 20.54 -9.88
CA SER A 562 -94.90 21.48 -9.94
C SER A 562 -95.83 21.22 -11.12
N LEU A 563 -95.29 20.84 -12.28
CA LEU A 563 -96.05 20.49 -13.47
C LEU A 563 -96.73 19.08 -13.37
N GLY A 564 -96.17 18.20 -12.51
CA GLY A 564 -96.79 16.90 -12.20
C GLY A 564 -98.03 16.98 -11.36
N ASN A 565 -98.25 18.07 -10.63
CA ASN A 565 -99.44 18.37 -9.84
C ASN A 565 -100.62 18.94 -10.70
N ASP A 566 -100.32 19.47 -11.92
CA ASP A 566 -101.35 19.97 -12.88
C ASP A 566 -101.60 18.93 -14.02
N LEU A 567 -102.01 17.74 -13.66
CA LEU A 567 -101.86 16.48 -14.38
C LEU A 567 -102.86 16.19 -15.50
N GLU A 568 -103.27 17.09 -16.39
CA GLU A 568 -103.93 16.61 -17.63
C GLU A 568 -103.61 17.33 -18.95
N VAL A 569 -102.76 18.34 -18.92
CA VAL A 569 -102.53 19.12 -20.12
C VAL A 569 -101.10 19.06 -20.74
N SER A 570 -100.13 18.41 -20.11
CA SER A 570 -98.75 18.56 -20.57
C SER A 570 -97.87 17.29 -20.60
N LYS A 571 -98.38 16.14 -21.04
CA LYS A 571 -97.47 14.96 -21.34
C LYS A 571 -96.35 15.32 -22.34
N SER A 572 -96.57 16.25 -23.23
CA SER A 572 -95.57 16.73 -24.17
C SER A 572 -94.47 17.63 -23.51
N ALA A 573 -94.83 18.46 -22.53
CA ALA A 573 -93.92 19.36 -21.85
C ALA A 573 -92.99 18.58 -20.88
N ILE A 574 -93.55 17.55 -20.20
CA ILE A 574 -92.76 16.66 -19.30
C ILE A 574 -91.71 15.89 -20.13
N SER A 575 -92.09 15.38 -21.32
CA SER A 575 -91.15 14.67 -22.21
C SER A 575 -89.98 15.58 -22.72
N VAL A 576 -90.23 16.86 -22.92
CA VAL A 576 -89.18 17.82 -23.34
C VAL A 576 -88.28 18.13 -22.13
N LEU A 577 -88.85 18.31 -20.94
CA LEU A 577 -88.07 18.54 -19.72
C LEU A 577 -87.21 17.33 -19.31
N ASP A 578 -87.76 16.10 -19.46
CA ASP A 578 -86.99 14.88 -19.22
C ASP A 578 -85.76 14.73 -20.19
N LYS A 579 -85.99 15.09 -21.50
CA LYS A 579 -84.86 15.13 -22.44
C LYS A 579 -83.80 16.17 -22.11
N GLN A 580 -84.24 17.35 -21.67
CA GLN A 580 -83.32 18.43 -21.24
C GLN A 580 -82.57 17.99 -19.98
N LEU A 581 -83.26 17.38 -19.00
CA LEU A 581 -82.67 16.88 -17.78
C LEU A 581 -81.61 15.80 -18.08
N GLN A 582 -81.96 14.84 -18.95
CA GLN A 582 -81.01 13.79 -19.37
C GLN A 582 -79.77 14.37 -20.07
N MET A 583 -79.95 15.36 -20.94
CA MET A 583 -78.85 16.03 -21.59
C MET A 583 -77.93 16.77 -20.61
N GLN A 584 -78.53 17.47 -19.63
CA GLN A 584 -77.73 18.16 -18.62
C GLN A 584 -77.01 17.20 -17.65
N GLN A 585 -77.64 16.08 -17.25
CA GLN A 585 -77.03 15.06 -16.46
C GLN A 585 -75.85 14.39 -17.20
N SER A 586 -76.00 14.09 -18.48
CA SER A 586 -74.94 13.58 -19.32
C SER A 586 -73.75 14.55 -19.40
N TRP A 587 -74.07 15.84 -19.52
CA TRP A 587 -73.05 16.91 -19.55
C TRP A 587 -72.32 17.07 -18.22
N ILE A 588 -73.01 16.97 -17.09
CA ILE A 588 -72.42 16.97 -15.74
C ILE A 588 -71.46 15.77 -15.62
N SER A 589 -71.90 14.57 -16.00
CA SER A 589 -71.02 13.38 -15.95
C SER A 589 -69.79 13.52 -16.78
N GLN A 590 -69.86 14.08 -17.98
CA GLN A 590 -68.69 14.38 -18.82
C GLN A 590 -67.77 15.40 -18.18
N MET A 591 -68.31 16.43 -17.55
CA MET A 591 -67.50 17.43 -16.84
C MET A 591 -66.84 16.87 -15.60
N GLU A 592 -67.54 15.97 -14.86
CA GLU A 592 -66.95 15.26 -13.71
C GLU A 592 -65.77 14.38 -14.11
N GLU A 593 -65.90 13.70 -15.27
CA GLU A 593 -64.79 12.90 -15.81
C GLU A 593 -63.62 13.79 -16.21
N THR A 594 -63.88 14.93 -16.85
CA THR A 594 -62.86 15.93 -17.22
C THR A 594 -62.18 16.52 -15.97
N ILE A 595 -62.93 16.76 -14.90
CA ILE A 595 -62.36 17.22 -13.63
C ILE A 595 -61.46 16.15 -13.04
N LYS A 596 -61.90 14.90 -13.02
CA LYS A 596 -61.11 13.77 -12.50
C LYS A 596 -59.78 13.62 -13.30
N GLU A 597 -59.82 13.78 -14.61
CA GLU A 597 -58.60 13.77 -15.44
C GLU A 597 -57.68 14.95 -15.07
N LYS A 598 -58.23 16.15 -14.89
CA LYS A 598 -57.46 17.34 -14.48
C LYS A 598 -56.90 17.22 -13.06
N ASP A 599 -57.68 16.69 -12.10
CA ASP A 599 -57.20 16.42 -10.73
C ASP A 599 -56.04 15.39 -10.77
N ASN A 600 -56.13 14.31 -11.54
CA ASN A 600 -55.06 13.35 -11.72
C ASN A 600 -53.83 14.04 -12.35
N ARG A 601 -54.02 14.89 -13.35
CA ARG A 601 -52.91 15.64 -13.99
C ARG A 601 -52.27 16.64 -13.04
N ILE A 602 -53.01 17.26 -12.14
CA ILE A 602 -52.50 18.13 -11.08
C ILE A 602 -51.69 17.30 -10.08
N GLY A 603 -52.17 16.10 -9.69
CA GLY A 603 -51.43 15.18 -8.87
C GLY A 603 -50.08 14.79 -9.50
N GLU A 604 -50.07 14.37 -10.77
CA GLU A 604 -48.85 14.05 -11.50
C GLU A 604 -47.89 15.22 -11.59
N LEU A 605 -48.39 16.43 -11.91
CA LEU A 605 -47.56 17.65 -11.98
C LEU A 605 -46.99 18.05 -10.62
N LYS A 606 -47.75 17.84 -9.53
CA LYS A 606 -47.30 18.08 -8.16
C LYS A 606 -46.20 17.09 -7.79
N ASP A 607 -46.40 15.81 -8.06
CA ASP A 607 -45.39 14.76 -7.81
C ASP A 607 -44.13 15.00 -8.65
N GLU A 608 -44.28 15.43 -9.90
CA GLU A 608 -43.17 15.79 -10.77
C GLU A 608 -42.41 17.02 -10.25
N LEU A 609 -43.13 18.04 -9.75
CA LEU A 609 -42.58 19.22 -9.14
C LEU A 609 -41.77 18.87 -7.89
N ASP A 610 -42.34 18.06 -6.99
CA ASP A 610 -41.70 17.62 -5.77
C ASP A 610 -40.48 16.72 -6.07
N ARG A 611 -40.61 15.83 -7.05
CA ARG A 611 -39.53 14.98 -7.53
C ARG A 611 -38.38 15.79 -8.13
N VAL A 612 -38.65 16.79 -8.97
CA VAL A 612 -37.63 17.66 -9.57
C VAL A 612 -36.97 18.52 -8.52
N ASN A 613 -37.73 19.02 -7.53
CA ASN A 613 -37.17 19.79 -6.41
C ASN A 613 -36.25 18.95 -5.51
N SER A 614 -36.57 17.67 -5.32
CA SER A 614 -35.78 16.74 -4.50
C SER A 614 -34.59 16.13 -5.24
N LEU A 615 -34.55 16.17 -6.57
CA LEU A 615 -33.46 15.59 -7.36
C LEU A 615 -32.19 16.44 -7.28
N PRO A 616 -31.02 15.81 -7.11
CA PRO A 616 -29.76 16.49 -7.33
C PRO A 616 -29.75 17.12 -8.72
N TRP A 617 -29.39 18.38 -8.81
CA TRP A 617 -29.44 19.20 -10.03
C TRP A 617 -28.85 18.54 -11.30
N TRP A 618 -27.86 17.65 -11.14
CA TRP A 618 -27.20 16.94 -12.25
C TRP A 618 -28.08 15.86 -12.90
N LYS A 619 -29.08 15.30 -12.18
CA LYS A 619 -30.02 14.31 -12.74
C LYS A 619 -31.06 14.94 -13.64
N VAL A 620 -31.50 16.16 -13.31
CA VAL A 620 -32.47 16.90 -14.11
C VAL A 620 -31.94 17.24 -15.52
N LEU A 621 -30.61 17.37 -15.63
CA LEU A 621 -29.92 17.77 -16.87
C LEU A 621 -29.60 16.64 -17.85
N LEU A 622 -29.53 15.43 -17.35
CA LEU A 622 -29.22 14.27 -18.22
C LEU A 622 -30.46 13.69 -18.90
N GLY A 623 -31.66 14.32 -18.75
CA GLY A 623 -32.90 13.82 -19.31
C GLY A 623 -33.30 12.43 -18.80
N LYS A 624 -32.65 11.95 -17.72
CA LYS A 624 -33.02 10.69 -17.07
C LYS A 624 -34.07 11.00 -16.01
N ARG A 625 -35.33 10.71 -16.37
CA ARG A 625 -36.47 10.69 -15.45
C ARG A 625 -36.32 9.60 -14.40
#